data_d9fb431ce9c5c70559080fe6f8b2a8af
#
_entry.id   d9fb431ce9c5c70559080fe6f8b2a8af
#
_cell.length_a   1.000
_cell.length_b   1.000
_cell.length_c   1.000
_cell.angle_alpha   90.00
_cell.angle_beta   90.00
_cell.angle_gamma   90.00
#
_symmetry.space_group_name_H-M   'P 1'
#
loop_
_entity.id
_entity.type
_entity.pdbx_description
1 polymer ?
#
loop_
_entity_poly.entity_id
_entity_poly.type
_entity_poly.pdbx_seq_one_letter_code
_entity_poly.pdbx_strand_id
1 'polypeptide(L)'
;MARSILAAAFTAVSLAACGGGGGGGATPAGGGGSGSAFKVFANNDLGMHCVDESFAVFSILPPYNVVDAQVVALRSSGPPAVLDASQVQVRYSAVADATGSINSTSVGKSDFWQYALPLYGASLAAGQGLQGMWMPADAPGAAGTTLGWDASMGLFKAPGIPIFPVDDAGHLNRYPLMRFSAVDGSGAVLASTDVVLPVSEETSCQSCHATGKAAAPTGAMAWSSDPDLEAQARKNVLILHDARAGTALQAPVLCASCHYSPALDLAGTGPSAQQQGHGTMSAVMHAFHADKMAGLVDAPVAPGGGVPSAPLQACYQCHPGATTQCLRGAMTTKVDCQNCHGGMAAVGGAAPLRAGGSMDGSNDGKPRRPWLDLPRCQSCHAGDAVARPTVAGAPPLAADGIRFLNAYVNGDASASPILAASSRFAEQPGKLYRKSKGHGGLACEACHGSTHAIWSANPNDDVAATQLQGHAGVIGECSACHQAPPSEGLGGPHGMHPVGAAWVEAHQDRAEGHLSSCSPCHGADFRGTVLSRMFSTRTLAGRTLAAGTVVGCYTCHDGPNGD
;
A
#
# COMPACT_ATOMS: atom_id res chain seq x y z
N MET A 1 -15.75 -47.87 -37.14
CA MET A 1 -17.18 -48.26 -37.00
C MET A 1 -17.71 -47.73 -35.68
N ALA A 2 -18.86 -47.12 -35.76
CA ALA A 2 -19.75 -46.68 -34.69
C ALA A 2 -19.29 -45.52 -33.76
N ARG A 3 -19.77 -44.34 -34.11
CA ARG A 3 -19.95 -43.15 -33.26
C ARG A 3 -21.18 -43.38 -32.37
N SER A 4 -21.10 -43.00 -31.11
CA SER A 4 -22.32 -42.76 -30.29
C SER A 4 -22.24 -41.36 -29.69
N ILE A 5 -23.22 -40.56 -30.10
CA ILE A 5 -23.49 -39.23 -29.62
C ILE A 5 -24.44 -39.39 -28.42
N LEU A 6 -24.15 -38.79 -27.28
CA LEU A 6 -25.11 -38.65 -26.19
C LEU A 6 -25.46 -37.15 -26.02
N ALA A 7 -26.71 -36.83 -26.23
CA ALA A 7 -27.30 -35.52 -26.03
C ALA A 7 -27.62 -35.33 -24.54
N ALA A 8 -27.26 -34.20 -23.99
CA ALA A 8 -27.69 -33.77 -22.64
C ALA A 8 -28.92 -32.87 -22.76
N ALA A 9 -29.98 -33.26 -22.08
CA ALA A 9 -31.21 -32.51 -21.99
C ALA A 9 -31.14 -31.38 -20.94
N PHE A 10 -31.57 -30.20 -21.33
CA PHE A 10 -31.80 -29.07 -20.43
C PHE A 10 -33.15 -29.26 -19.74
N THR A 11 -33.12 -29.25 -18.39
CA THR A 11 -34.37 -29.15 -17.60
C THR A 11 -34.45 -27.73 -17.00
N ALA A 12 -35.42 -26.98 -17.43
CA ALA A 12 -35.81 -25.71 -16.83
C ALA A 12 -36.59 -25.98 -15.54
N VAL A 13 -36.22 -25.37 -14.44
CA VAL A 13 -36.97 -25.34 -13.20
C VAL A 13 -37.51 -23.92 -12.96
N SER A 14 -38.83 -23.90 -12.84
CA SER A 14 -39.65 -22.70 -12.63
C SER A 14 -39.51 -22.18 -11.20
N LEU A 15 -39.47 -20.84 -11.06
CA LEU A 15 -39.58 -20.15 -9.76
C LEU A 15 -41.02 -20.30 -9.24
N ALA A 16 -41.15 -20.73 -7.99
CA ALA A 16 -42.34 -20.51 -7.16
C ALA A 16 -41.93 -19.63 -5.97
N ALA A 17 -42.57 -18.46 -5.89
CA ALA A 17 -42.49 -17.57 -4.76
C ALA A 17 -43.43 -18.08 -3.66
N CYS A 18 -42.92 -18.16 -2.39
CA CYS A 18 -43.75 -18.13 -1.19
C CYS A 18 -43.06 -17.35 -0.10
N GLY A 19 -43.79 -16.42 0.47
CA GLY A 19 -43.34 -15.46 1.44
C GLY A 19 -43.38 -15.97 2.90
N GLY A 20 -42.72 -15.23 3.76
CA GLY A 20 -43.10 -14.99 5.15
C GLY A 20 -42.36 -15.83 6.18
N GLY A 21 -41.54 -15.18 7.00
CA GLY A 21 -41.01 -15.73 8.25
C GLY A 21 -39.83 -14.92 8.77
N GLY A 22 -40.08 -13.97 9.68
CA GLY A 22 -39.05 -13.14 10.30
C GLY A 22 -38.12 -13.97 11.17
N GLY A 23 -36.83 -13.82 10.91
CA GLY A 23 -35.74 -14.25 11.78
C GLY A 23 -34.75 -13.09 11.85
N GLY A 24 -34.63 -12.48 13.05
CA GLY A 24 -33.70 -11.37 13.28
C GLY A 24 -32.27 -11.81 13.11
N GLY A 25 -31.69 -11.52 11.94
CA GLY A 25 -30.26 -11.57 11.73
C GLY A 25 -29.63 -10.31 12.31
N ALA A 26 -28.75 -10.47 13.31
CA ALA A 26 -27.93 -9.37 13.80
C ALA A 26 -27.08 -8.86 12.65
N THR A 27 -27.37 -7.66 12.16
CA THR A 27 -26.47 -6.87 11.32
C THR A 27 -25.18 -6.62 12.11
N PRO A 28 -23.99 -6.87 11.54
CA PRO A 28 -22.76 -6.42 12.17
C PRO A 28 -22.86 -4.90 12.31
N ALA A 29 -22.70 -4.42 13.55
CA ALA A 29 -22.68 -3.01 13.84
C ALA A 29 -21.49 -2.36 13.16
N GLY A 30 -21.69 -1.88 11.96
CA GLY A 30 -20.76 -1.00 11.25
C GLY A 30 -20.67 0.30 12.02
N GLY A 31 -19.60 0.47 12.77
CA GLY A 31 -19.34 1.66 13.58
C GLY A 31 -18.89 2.87 12.76
N GLY A 32 -19.69 3.28 11.82
CA GLY A 32 -19.54 4.54 11.09
C GLY A 32 -20.84 5.34 11.16
N GLY A 33 -21.27 5.69 12.39
CA GLY A 33 -22.51 6.44 12.56
C GLY A 33 -22.39 7.85 11.94
N SER A 34 -23.35 8.18 11.06
CA SER A 34 -23.57 9.49 10.46
C SER A 34 -23.96 10.57 11.50
N GLY A 35 -23.23 10.68 12.60
CA GLY A 35 -23.51 11.59 13.71
C GLY A 35 -22.35 11.79 14.66
N SER A 36 -21.24 11.06 14.56
CA SER A 36 -20.09 11.27 15.43
C SER A 36 -19.41 12.60 15.11
N ALA A 37 -19.13 13.39 16.15
CA ALA A 37 -18.32 14.61 16.05
C ALA A 37 -16.83 14.30 15.78
N PHE A 38 -16.46 13.04 15.63
CA PHE A 38 -15.08 12.62 15.43
C PHE A 38 -14.98 11.60 14.30
N LYS A 39 -13.81 11.56 13.64
CA LYS A 39 -13.45 10.54 12.64
C LYS A 39 -12.06 10.02 12.95
N VAL A 40 -11.84 8.73 12.70
CA VAL A 40 -10.51 8.10 12.75
C VAL A 40 -10.06 7.80 11.34
N PHE A 41 -8.94 8.37 10.94
CA PHE A 41 -8.24 8.04 9.69
C PHE A 41 -7.09 7.14 10.06
N ALA A 42 -7.08 5.91 9.59
CA ALA A 42 -6.00 4.98 9.87
C ALA A 42 -5.68 4.16 8.63
N ASN A 43 -4.40 3.85 8.44
CA ASN A 43 -3.89 3.19 7.25
C ASN A 43 -2.70 2.30 7.61
N ASN A 44 -2.59 1.16 6.94
CA ASN A 44 -1.34 0.44 6.85
C ASN A 44 -0.34 1.28 6.02
N ASP A 45 0.94 1.35 6.44
CA ASP A 45 1.91 2.30 5.87
C ASP A 45 2.57 1.84 4.55
N LEU A 46 2.47 0.55 4.18
CA LEU A 46 3.13 0.01 2.98
C LEU A 46 2.18 -0.59 1.94
N GLY A 47 0.99 -1.00 2.35
CA GLY A 47 0.03 -1.69 1.51
C GLY A 47 0.18 -3.21 1.48
N MET A 48 1.34 -3.77 1.80
CA MET A 48 1.58 -5.19 2.03
C MET A 48 2.85 -5.34 2.85
N HIS A 49 2.76 -6.02 3.99
CA HIS A 49 3.91 -6.43 4.78
C HIS A 49 4.24 -7.88 4.46
N CYS A 50 5.50 -8.14 4.13
CA CYS A 50 5.98 -9.51 3.97
C CYS A 50 6.47 -10.05 5.32
N VAL A 51 6.28 -11.35 5.53
CA VAL A 51 6.73 -12.06 6.72
C VAL A 51 7.33 -13.40 6.29
N ASP A 52 8.34 -13.87 6.98
CA ASP A 52 8.87 -15.21 6.75
C ASP A 52 7.83 -16.27 7.18
N GLU A 53 7.67 -17.30 6.38
CA GLU A 53 6.80 -18.44 6.69
C GLU A 53 7.33 -19.24 7.89
N SER A 54 8.66 -19.41 7.98
CA SER A 54 9.34 -20.07 9.09
C SER A 54 10.65 -19.36 9.43
N PHE A 55 11.03 -19.39 10.69
CA PHE A 55 12.21 -18.76 11.23
C PHE A 55 13.33 -19.75 11.60
N ALA A 56 13.12 -21.05 11.37
CA ALA A 56 14.04 -22.11 11.78
C ALA A 56 15.37 -22.13 11.03
N VAL A 57 15.43 -21.63 9.79
CA VAL A 57 16.65 -21.66 8.95
C VAL A 57 17.27 -20.29 8.85
N PHE A 58 16.54 -19.29 8.40
CA PHE A 58 16.95 -17.91 8.41
C PHE A 58 15.76 -16.97 8.48
N SER A 59 16.02 -15.71 8.81
CA SER A 59 15.01 -14.66 8.68
C SER A 59 15.50 -13.49 7.84
N ILE A 60 14.58 -13.01 6.99
CA ILE A 60 14.68 -11.76 6.23
C ILE A 60 13.77 -10.71 6.86
N LEU A 61 12.52 -11.08 7.14
CA LEU A 61 11.48 -10.17 7.65
C LEU A 61 10.67 -10.81 8.80
N PRO A 62 10.66 -10.20 9.98
CA PRO A 62 9.81 -10.60 11.10
C PRO A 62 8.34 -10.25 10.83
N PRO A 63 7.39 -10.76 11.63
CA PRO A 63 6.02 -10.27 11.62
C PRO A 63 6.00 -8.82 12.13
N TYR A 64 5.72 -7.89 11.22
CA TYR A 64 5.89 -6.47 11.49
C TYR A 64 4.94 -5.63 10.64
N ASN A 65 3.65 -5.55 11.04
CA ASN A 65 2.72 -4.67 10.36
C ASN A 65 2.67 -3.32 11.07
N VAL A 66 2.53 -2.24 10.32
CA VAL A 66 2.53 -0.87 10.84
C VAL A 66 1.24 -0.18 10.45
N VAL A 67 0.62 0.50 11.41
CA VAL A 67 -0.54 1.35 11.16
C VAL A 67 -0.30 2.73 11.72
N ASP A 68 -0.54 3.73 10.89
CA ASP A 68 -0.55 5.14 11.24
C ASP A 68 -2.00 5.63 11.32
N ALA A 69 -2.33 6.44 12.35
CA ALA A 69 -3.68 6.93 12.56
C ALA A 69 -3.72 8.40 12.97
N GLN A 70 -4.77 9.10 12.54
CA GLN A 70 -5.09 10.46 12.96
C GLN A 70 -6.55 10.56 13.34
N VAL A 71 -6.85 11.36 14.37
CA VAL A 71 -8.22 11.60 14.82
C VAL A 71 -8.60 13.02 14.48
N VAL A 72 -9.73 13.19 13.83
CA VAL A 72 -10.27 14.48 13.41
C VAL A 72 -11.53 14.80 14.20
N ALA A 73 -11.54 15.92 14.89
CA ALA A 73 -12.75 16.50 15.48
C ALA A 73 -13.45 17.38 14.43
N LEU A 74 -14.68 17.02 14.10
CA LEU A 74 -15.55 17.80 13.24
C LEU A 74 -16.04 19.03 13.99
N ARG A 75 -16.19 20.15 13.28
CA ARG A 75 -16.68 21.40 13.86
C ARG A 75 -17.89 21.91 13.07
N SER A 76 -18.88 22.43 13.79
CA SER A 76 -20.05 23.06 13.18
C SER A 76 -19.71 24.38 12.47
N SER A 77 -18.58 25.00 12.82
CA SER A 77 -18.05 26.19 12.15
C SER A 77 -16.52 26.15 12.14
N GLY A 78 -15.92 26.61 11.05
CA GLY A 78 -14.48 26.63 10.86
C GLY A 78 -13.88 25.26 10.44
N PRO A 79 -12.55 25.19 10.31
CA PRO A 79 -11.87 23.96 9.88
C PRO A 79 -11.92 22.88 10.95
N PRO A 80 -11.96 21.60 10.57
CA PRO A 80 -11.77 20.47 11.48
C PRO A 80 -10.44 20.57 12.23
N ALA A 81 -10.32 19.87 13.36
CA ALA A 81 -9.08 19.82 14.12
C ALA A 81 -8.53 18.40 14.16
N VAL A 82 -7.26 18.24 13.82
CA VAL A 82 -6.51 17.00 14.09
C VAL A 82 -6.13 17.00 15.57
N LEU A 83 -6.49 15.93 16.27
CA LEU A 83 -6.27 15.79 17.71
C LEU A 83 -4.94 15.08 17.99
N ASP A 84 -4.34 15.41 19.13
CA ASP A 84 -3.10 14.81 19.61
C ASP A 84 -3.32 13.92 20.86
N ALA A 85 -2.23 13.35 21.38
CA ALA A 85 -2.28 12.43 22.52
C ALA A 85 -2.68 13.07 23.86
N SER A 86 -2.73 14.41 23.95
CA SER A 86 -3.25 15.11 25.14
C SER A 86 -4.79 15.12 25.18
N GLN A 87 -5.42 14.87 24.03
CA GLN A 87 -6.86 14.99 23.84
C GLN A 87 -7.56 13.63 23.71
N VAL A 88 -6.91 12.66 23.06
CA VAL A 88 -7.46 11.33 22.79
C VAL A 88 -6.38 10.27 22.87
N GLN A 89 -6.79 9.01 23.01
CA GLN A 89 -5.96 7.82 22.76
C GLN A 89 -6.53 7.08 21.55
N VAL A 90 -5.70 6.34 20.85
CA VAL A 90 -6.13 5.41 19.80
C VAL A 90 -5.75 3.99 20.20
N ARG A 91 -6.69 3.06 20.07
CA ARG A 91 -6.52 1.64 20.36
C ARG A 91 -7.03 0.82 19.20
N TYR A 92 -6.51 -0.40 19.05
CA TYR A 92 -7.05 -1.35 18.08
C TYR A 92 -7.59 -2.62 18.74
N SER A 93 -8.51 -3.26 18.05
CA SER A 93 -9.11 -4.55 18.39
C SER A 93 -9.33 -5.39 17.14
N ALA A 94 -9.42 -6.69 17.28
CA ALA A 94 -9.75 -7.56 16.15
C ALA A 94 -11.20 -7.32 15.68
N VAL A 95 -11.41 -7.40 14.38
CA VAL A 95 -12.74 -7.36 13.76
C VAL A 95 -12.80 -8.36 12.60
N ALA A 96 -13.94 -9.04 12.47
CA ALA A 96 -14.16 -9.93 11.36
C ALA A 96 -14.42 -9.13 10.06
N ASP A 97 -13.95 -9.66 8.95
CA ASP A 97 -14.32 -9.14 7.62
C ASP A 97 -15.72 -9.62 7.20
N ALA A 98 -16.15 -9.24 5.99
CA ALA A 98 -17.46 -9.59 5.46
C ALA A 98 -17.68 -11.11 5.28
N THR A 99 -16.61 -11.91 5.27
CA THR A 99 -16.68 -13.38 5.18
C THR A 99 -16.76 -14.04 6.57
N GLY A 100 -16.59 -13.27 7.65
CA GLY A 100 -16.51 -13.75 9.01
C GLY A 100 -15.09 -14.15 9.43
N SER A 101 -14.07 -13.98 8.60
CA SER A 101 -12.67 -14.24 8.93
C SER A 101 -12.17 -13.18 9.91
N ILE A 102 -11.59 -13.62 11.03
CA ILE A 102 -11.01 -12.76 12.06
C ILE A 102 -9.61 -13.24 12.42
N ASN A 103 -8.71 -12.29 12.66
CA ASN A 103 -7.34 -12.55 13.08
C ASN A 103 -7.06 -11.80 14.38
N SER A 104 -7.32 -12.44 15.50
CA SER A 104 -7.22 -11.84 16.83
C SER A 104 -5.94 -12.21 17.58
N THR A 105 -5.33 -13.36 17.25
CA THR A 105 -4.14 -13.91 17.89
C THR A 105 -3.11 -14.35 16.84
N SER A 106 -1.83 -14.32 17.19
CA SER A 106 -0.77 -14.95 16.39
C SER A 106 -0.14 -16.15 17.08
N VAL A 107 -0.58 -16.46 18.28
CA VAL A 107 -0.10 -17.64 19.03
C VAL A 107 -0.48 -18.92 18.28
N GLY A 108 0.52 -19.77 18.05
CA GLY A 108 0.33 -21.04 17.33
C GLY A 108 0.30 -20.93 15.80
N LYS A 109 0.37 -19.71 15.24
CA LYS A 109 0.37 -19.50 13.77
C LYS A 109 1.76 -19.45 13.15
N SER A 110 2.81 -19.44 13.96
CA SER A 110 4.19 -19.31 13.51
C SER A 110 5.16 -19.82 14.55
N ASP A 111 6.36 -20.21 14.10
CA ASP A 111 7.52 -20.55 14.94
C ASP A 111 8.35 -19.31 15.35
N PHE A 112 7.93 -18.10 15.01
CA PHE A 112 8.66 -16.84 15.26
C PHE A 112 9.16 -16.71 16.70
N TRP A 113 8.30 -16.93 17.70
CA TRP A 113 8.66 -16.74 19.11
C TRP A 113 9.68 -17.75 19.62
N GLN A 114 9.80 -18.92 18.97
CA GLN A 114 10.83 -19.92 19.28
C GLN A 114 12.23 -19.41 18.86
N TYR A 115 12.27 -18.60 17.80
CA TYR A 115 13.49 -18.12 17.18
C TYR A 115 13.75 -16.62 17.37
N ALA A 116 12.86 -15.89 18.04
CA ALA A 116 13.02 -14.45 18.26
C ALA A 116 14.30 -14.09 19.03
N LEU A 117 14.63 -14.87 20.07
CA LEU A 117 15.85 -14.64 20.85
C LEU A 117 17.13 -14.89 20.04
N PRO A 118 17.35 -16.03 19.38
CA PRO A 118 18.57 -16.25 18.61
C PRO A 118 18.70 -15.36 17.37
N LEU A 119 17.59 -14.96 16.75
CA LEU A 119 17.61 -14.10 15.56
C LEU A 119 17.74 -12.61 15.89
N TYR A 120 16.92 -12.13 16.81
CA TYR A 120 16.76 -10.67 17.05
C TYR A 120 17.29 -10.23 18.42
N GLY A 121 17.78 -11.16 19.25
CA GLY A 121 18.21 -10.85 20.61
C GLY A 121 17.05 -10.48 21.55
N ALA A 122 15.80 -10.74 21.14
CA ALA A 122 14.59 -10.31 21.84
C ALA A 122 13.91 -11.50 22.55
N SER A 123 13.79 -11.42 23.86
CA SER A 123 12.97 -12.36 24.65
C SER A 123 11.54 -11.84 24.67
N LEU A 124 10.69 -12.40 23.82
CA LEU A 124 9.30 -11.97 23.63
C LEU A 124 8.33 -12.97 24.24
N ALA A 125 7.24 -12.47 24.82
CA ALA A 125 6.09 -13.30 25.12
C ALA A 125 5.37 -13.71 23.82
N ALA A 126 4.68 -14.85 23.84
CA ALA A 126 3.87 -15.29 22.70
C ALA A 126 2.82 -14.22 22.35
N GLY A 127 2.72 -13.86 21.08
CA GLY A 127 1.83 -12.79 20.61
C GLY A 127 2.39 -11.37 20.73
N GLN A 128 3.60 -11.18 21.28
CA GLN A 128 4.28 -9.89 21.36
C GLN A 128 5.20 -9.66 20.14
N GLY A 129 5.08 -8.51 19.49
CA GLY A 129 5.97 -8.07 18.42
C GLY A 129 7.26 -7.43 18.94
N LEU A 130 8.25 -7.29 18.07
CA LEU A 130 9.58 -6.72 18.37
C LEU A 130 9.54 -5.29 18.91
N GLN A 131 8.51 -4.52 18.63
CA GLN A 131 8.32 -3.15 19.13
C GLN A 131 7.33 -3.05 20.29
N GLY A 132 6.97 -4.19 20.90
CA GLY A 132 6.08 -4.23 22.06
C GLY A 132 4.59 -4.19 21.74
N MET A 133 4.21 -4.11 20.47
CA MET A 133 2.81 -4.26 20.06
C MET A 133 2.35 -5.72 20.19
N TRP A 134 1.05 -5.92 20.32
CA TRP A 134 0.46 -7.24 20.53
C TRP A 134 -0.67 -7.51 19.54
N MET A 135 -0.92 -8.78 19.26
CA MET A 135 -2.24 -9.13 18.73
C MET A 135 -3.31 -8.94 19.81
N PRO A 136 -4.53 -8.48 19.46
CA PRO A 136 -5.52 -8.07 20.44
C PRO A 136 -5.86 -9.11 21.52
N ALA A 137 -5.99 -10.39 21.14
CA ALA A 137 -6.31 -11.45 22.11
C ALA A 137 -5.12 -11.86 23.00
N ASP A 138 -3.90 -11.55 22.56
CA ASP A 138 -2.67 -11.91 23.29
C ASP A 138 -2.21 -10.76 24.21
N ALA A 139 -2.80 -9.55 24.05
CA ALA A 139 -2.39 -8.36 24.76
C ALA A 139 -2.68 -8.43 26.27
N PRO A 140 -1.75 -8.02 27.14
CA PRO A 140 -1.97 -7.96 28.59
C PRO A 140 -2.84 -6.75 28.97
N GLY A 141 -4.02 -6.63 28.36
CA GLY A 141 -4.96 -5.52 28.53
C GLY A 141 -4.83 -4.44 27.47
N ALA A 142 -5.66 -3.38 27.57
CA ALA A 142 -5.79 -2.34 26.57
C ALA A 142 -4.48 -1.57 26.28
N ALA A 143 -3.56 -1.52 27.22
CA ALA A 143 -2.25 -0.88 27.01
C ALA A 143 -1.43 -1.58 25.92
N GLY A 144 -1.58 -2.89 25.75
CA GLY A 144 -0.89 -3.66 24.72
C GLY A 144 -1.39 -3.38 23.28
N THR A 145 -2.52 -2.73 23.14
CA THR A 145 -3.14 -2.34 21.86
C THR A 145 -3.27 -0.83 21.68
N THR A 146 -2.66 -0.03 22.56
CA THR A 146 -2.68 1.44 22.47
C THR A 146 -1.56 1.91 21.53
N LEU A 147 -1.90 2.77 20.56
CA LEU A 147 -0.93 3.38 19.67
C LEU A 147 -0.11 4.43 20.40
N GLY A 148 1.21 4.44 20.11
CA GLY A 148 2.10 5.50 20.54
C GLY A 148 1.85 6.81 19.77
N TRP A 149 2.17 7.96 20.38
CA TRP A 149 2.13 9.25 19.71
C TRP A 149 3.50 9.60 19.13
N ASP A 150 3.58 9.77 17.83
CA ASP A 150 4.76 10.32 17.16
C ASP A 150 4.57 11.84 16.97
N ALA A 151 5.18 12.62 17.87
CA ALA A 151 5.08 14.07 17.84
C ALA A 151 5.76 14.69 16.61
N SER A 152 6.78 14.05 16.05
CA SER A 152 7.48 14.53 14.85
C SER A 152 6.62 14.39 13.60
N MET A 153 5.79 13.37 13.59
CA MET A 153 4.85 13.08 12.53
C MET A 153 3.45 13.63 12.83
N GLY A 154 3.12 13.91 14.11
CA GLY A 154 1.79 14.36 14.54
C GLY A 154 0.71 13.33 14.18
N LEU A 155 0.98 12.07 14.50
CA LEU A 155 0.06 10.94 14.30
C LEU A 155 0.26 9.88 15.37
N PHE A 156 -0.75 9.02 15.54
CA PHE A 156 -0.66 7.82 16.36
C PHE A 156 -0.09 6.68 15.54
N LYS A 157 0.81 5.89 16.12
CA LYS A 157 1.52 4.81 15.43
C LYS A 157 1.49 3.51 16.21
N ALA A 158 1.17 2.42 15.52
CA ALA A 158 1.33 1.05 15.98
C ALA A 158 2.43 0.36 15.17
N PRO A 159 3.70 0.45 15.57
CA PRO A 159 4.81 -0.16 14.85
C PRO A 159 4.96 -1.61 15.26
N GLY A 160 4.85 -2.53 14.32
CA GLY A 160 5.20 -3.93 14.54
C GLY A 160 4.11 -4.78 15.19
N ILE A 161 2.85 -4.62 14.77
CA ILE A 161 1.78 -5.57 15.10
C ILE A 161 2.16 -6.94 14.52
N PRO A 162 2.31 -8.01 15.34
CA PRO A 162 2.88 -9.28 14.90
C PRO A 162 1.82 -10.20 14.25
N ILE A 163 1.16 -9.71 13.21
CA ILE A 163 0.11 -10.41 12.50
C ILE A 163 0.66 -11.37 11.45
N PHE A 164 0.02 -12.54 11.28
CA PHE A 164 0.30 -13.53 10.26
C PHE A 164 -0.92 -13.69 9.33
N PRO A 165 -0.71 -14.18 8.08
CA PRO A 165 -1.77 -14.28 7.07
C PRO A 165 -2.71 -15.47 7.26
N VAL A 166 -2.97 -15.85 8.50
CA VAL A 166 -3.84 -16.97 8.89
C VAL A 166 -4.86 -16.47 9.92
N ASP A 167 -6.13 -16.72 9.68
CA ASP A 167 -7.20 -16.35 10.61
C ASP A 167 -7.26 -17.29 11.85
N ASP A 168 -8.14 -17.00 12.80
CA ASP A 168 -8.24 -17.77 14.03
C ASP A 168 -8.84 -19.18 13.80
N ALA A 169 -9.43 -19.43 12.63
CA ALA A 169 -9.93 -20.75 12.24
C ALA A 169 -8.89 -21.57 11.44
N GLY A 170 -7.70 -21.01 11.18
CA GLY A 170 -6.63 -21.66 10.41
C GLY A 170 -6.76 -21.47 8.90
N HIS A 171 -7.64 -20.61 8.42
CA HIS A 171 -7.76 -20.31 7.01
C HIS A 171 -6.82 -19.19 6.60
N LEU A 172 -6.31 -19.27 5.36
CA LEU A 172 -5.47 -18.24 4.80
C LEU A 172 -6.27 -16.93 4.61
N ASN A 173 -5.83 -15.85 5.24
CA ASN A 173 -6.35 -14.50 5.05
C ASN A 173 -5.20 -13.50 5.03
N ARG A 174 -4.85 -12.98 3.85
CA ARG A 174 -3.77 -12.02 3.63
C ARG A 174 -4.23 -10.56 3.73
N TYR A 175 -5.51 -10.32 3.92
CA TYR A 175 -6.13 -8.99 4.07
C TYR A 175 -7.00 -8.91 5.33
N PRO A 176 -6.46 -9.28 6.52
CA PRO A 176 -7.22 -9.24 7.76
C PRO A 176 -7.57 -7.80 8.16
N LEU A 177 -8.69 -7.64 8.85
CA LEU A 177 -9.15 -6.35 9.36
C LEU A 177 -8.83 -6.17 10.85
N MET A 178 -8.55 -4.93 11.22
CA MET A 178 -8.49 -4.46 12.62
C MET A 178 -9.32 -3.19 12.75
N ARG A 179 -10.00 -3.04 13.89
CA ARG A 179 -10.74 -1.83 14.25
C ARG A 179 -9.86 -0.89 15.05
N PHE A 180 -9.70 0.33 14.57
CA PHE A 180 -9.01 1.41 15.27
C PHE A 180 -10.04 2.37 15.86
N SER A 181 -9.94 2.60 17.17
CA SER A 181 -10.91 3.40 17.93
C SER A 181 -10.21 4.54 18.65
N ALA A 182 -10.70 5.77 18.44
CA ALA A 182 -10.38 6.90 19.29
C ALA A 182 -11.18 6.81 20.57
N VAL A 183 -10.52 6.96 21.71
CA VAL A 183 -11.16 6.94 23.05
C VAL A 183 -10.78 8.19 23.81
N ASP A 184 -11.71 8.67 24.64
CA ASP A 184 -11.46 9.79 25.53
C ASP A 184 -10.74 9.37 26.82
N GLY A 185 -10.49 10.34 27.73
CA GLY A 185 -9.83 10.11 29.01
C GLY A 185 -10.60 9.17 29.95
N SER A 186 -11.89 8.92 29.72
CA SER A 186 -12.70 7.95 30.46
C SER A 186 -12.65 6.54 29.85
N GLY A 187 -12.11 6.41 28.64
CA GLY A 187 -12.11 5.19 27.84
C GLY A 187 -13.36 5.02 26.96
N ALA A 188 -14.23 6.02 26.89
CA ALA A 188 -15.40 5.99 26.01
C ALA A 188 -14.96 6.15 24.54
N VAL A 189 -15.55 5.31 23.66
CA VAL A 189 -15.26 5.37 22.22
C VAL A 189 -15.90 6.58 21.58
N LEU A 190 -15.10 7.43 20.98
CA LEU A 190 -15.52 8.63 20.23
C LEU A 190 -15.84 8.31 18.77
N ALA A 191 -15.01 7.53 18.12
CA ALA A 191 -15.16 7.08 16.73
C ALA A 191 -14.30 5.85 16.48
N SER A 192 -14.63 5.10 15.44
CA SER A 192 -13.85 3.93 15.01
C SER A 192 -13.83 3.81 13.50
N THR A 193 -12.77 3.19 12.98
CA THR A 193 -12.62 2.82 11.57
C THR A 193 -11.94 1.47 11.46
N ASP A 194 -12.44 0.61 10.59
CA ASP A 194 -11.83 -0.68 10.30
C ASP A 194 -10.77 -0.51 9.21
N VAL A 195 -9.63 -1.15 9.40
CA VAL A 195 -8.45 -0.98 8.55
C VAL A 195 -7.88 -2.35 8.22
N VAL A 196 -7.52 -2.55 6.97
CA VAL A 196 -6.82 -3.74 6.53
C VAL A 196 -5.37 -3.70 7.00
N LEU A 197 -4.87 -4.84 7.49
CA LEU A 197 -3.46 -5.06 7.83
C LEU A 197 -2.87 -6.11 6.88
N PRO A 198 -2.56 -5.75 5.64
CA PRO A 198 -2.14 -6.73 4.66
C PRO A 198 -0.82 -7.37 5.04
N VAL A 199 -0.77 -8.69 4.97
CA VAL A 199 0.40 -9.48 5.32
C VAL A 199 0.49 -10.71 4.43
N SER A 200 1.69 -11.07 3.98
CA SER A 200 1.88 -12.25 3.14
C SER A 200 3.24 -12.90 3.40
N GLU A 201 3.23 -14.20 3.45
CA GLU A 201 4.39 -15.08 3.50
C GLU A 201 4.84 -15.53 2.11
N GLU A 202 4.15 -15.09 1.09
CA GLU A 202 4.28 -15.60 -0.27
C GLU A 202 5.65 -15.27 -0.87
N THR A 203 6.45 -16.31 -1.08
CA THR A 203 7.72 -16.29 -1.80
C THR A 203 7.83 -17.57 -2.63
N SER A 204 8.68 -17.60 -3.66
CA SER A 204 8.88 -18.77 -4.53
C SER A 204 10.34 -19.22 -4.55
N CYS A 205 11.08 -19.09 -3.43
CA CYS A 205 12.48 -19.49 -3.33
C CYS A 205 12.70 -20.94 -3.79
N GLN A 206 11.78 -21.83 -3.44
CA GLN A 206 11.80 -23.24 -3.80
C GLN A 206 11.79 -23.50 -5.31
N SER A 207 11.25 -22.60 -6.12
CA SER A 207 11.20 -22.75 -7.58
C SER A 207 12.61 -22.80 -8.22
N CYS A 208 13.59 -22.16 -7.58
CA CYS A 208 14.97 -22.13 -8.03
C CYS A 208 15.94 -22.83 -7.06
N HIS A 209 15.70 -22.77 -5.76
CA HIS A 209 16.64 -23.23 -4.73
C HIS A 209 16.33 -24.62 -4.15
N ALA A 210 15.20 -25.25 -4.48
CA ALA A 210 14.99 -26.66 -4.10
C ALA A 210 16.00 -27.55 -4.83
N THR A 211 16.37 -28.66 -4.20
CA THR A 211 17.36 -29.61 -4.75
C THR A 211 16.91 -30.14 -6.10
N GLY A 212 17.82 -30.11 -7.07
CA GLY A 212 17.55 -30.44 -8.47
C GLY A 212 17.05 -29.28 -9.34
N LYS A 213 16.82 -28.08 -8.77
CA LYS A 213 16.42 -26.88 -9.49
C LYS A 213 17.63 -26.04 -9.94
N ALA A 214 17.37 -24.96 -10.68
CA ALA A 214 18.38 -24.16 -11.37
C ALA A 214 19.51 -23.64 -10.48
N ALA A 215 19.21 -23.23 -9.24
CA ALA A 215 20.20 -22.75 -8.28
C ALA A 215 20.83 -23.86 -7.44
N ALA A 216 20.23 -25.06 -7.41
CA ALA A 216 20.71 -26.21 -6.64
C ALA A 216 20.74 -27.50 -7.51
N PRO A 217 21.50 -27.50 -8.64
CA PRO A 217 21.50 -28.63 -9.56
C PRO A 217 22.10 -29.88 -8.91
N THR A 218 21.52 -31.06 -9.21
CA THR A 218 21.94 -32.34 -8.66
C THR A 218 23.43 -32.59 -8.93
N GLY A 219 24.16 -33.02 -7.90
CA GLY A 219 25.56 -33.41 -8.00
C GLY A 219 26.57 -32.23 -7.93
N ALA A 220 26.13 -30.98 -7.89
CA ALA A 220 27.04 -29.85 -7.78
C ALA A 220 27.57 -29.65 -6.34
N MET A 221 26.74 -29.93 -5.35
CA MET A 221 27.05 -29.82 -3.92
C MET A 221 26.23 -30.82 -3.10
N ALA A 222 26.52 -30.97 -1.81
CA ALA A 222 25.71 -31.71 -0.87
C ALA A 222 24.47 -30.89 -0.48
N TRP A 223 23.47 -30.87 -1.36
CA TRP A 223 22.22 -30.16 -1.13
C TRP A 223 21.39 -30.78 -0.02
N SER A 224 20.51 -29.98 0.57
CA SER A 224 19.55 -30.44 1.57
C SER A 224 18.60 -31.48 1.00
N SER A 225 18.30 -32.51 1.80
CA SER A 225 17.30 -33.53 1.53
C SER A 225 16.03 -33.35 2.36
N ASP A 226 15.81 -32.15 2.91
CA ASP A 226 14.61 -31.84 3.69
C ASP A 226 13.36 -32.15 2.87
N PRO A 227 12.38 -32.87 3.42
CA PRO A 227 11.15 -33.19 2.71
C PRO A 227 10.24 -31.96 2.51
N ASP A 228 10.35 -30.92 3.35
CA ASP A 228 9.72 -29.63 3.16
C ASP A 228 10.53 -28.83 2.14
N LEU A 229 9.93 -28.51 1.00
CA LEU A 229 10.60 -27.84 -0.10
C LEU A 229 11.03 -26.40 0.23
N GLU A 230 10.28 -25.69 1.07
CA GLU A 230 10.66 -24.35 1.49
C GLU A 230 11.86 -24.40 2.45
N ALA A 231 11.81 -25.27 3.47
CA ALA A 231 12.95 -25.49 4.37
C ALA A 231 14.18 -26.01 3.58
N GLN A 232 13.98 -26.90 2.61
CA GLN A 232 15.03 -27.38 1.72
C GLN A 232 15.67 -26.24 0.93
N ALA A 233 14.86 -25.39 0.30
CA ALA A 233 15.33 -24.24 -0.46
C ALA A 233 16.09 -23.25 0.42
N ARG A 234 15.58 -22.94 1.61
CA ARG A 234 16.24 -22.06 2.58
C ARG A 234 17.60 -22.62 3.02
N LYS A 235 17.69 -23.92 3.31
CA LYS A 235 18.98 -24.57 3.63
C LYS A 235 19.93 -24.51 2.44
N ASN A 236 19.47 -24.73 1.21
CA ASN A 236 20.29 -24.63 0.00
C ASN A 236 20.79 -23.20 -0.25
N VAL A 237 20.01 -22.17 0.10
CA VAL A 237 20.48 -20.76 0.08
C VAL A 237 21.68 -20.58 1.01
N LEU A 238 21.66 -21.12 2.24
CA LEU A 238 22.81 -21.05 3.16
C LEU A 238 24.02 -21.81 2.62
N ILE A 239 23.82 -23.01 2.04
CA ILE A 239 24.91 -23.80 1.42
C ILE A 239 25.56 -23.01 0.28
N LEU A 240 24.77 -22.37 -0.57
CA LEU A 240 25.28 -21.50 -1.64
C LEU A 240 26.00 -20.27 -1.11
N HIS A 241 25.45 -19.64 -0.08
CA HIS A 241 26.05 -18.48 0.57
C HIS A 241 27.45 -18.84 1.14
N ASP A 242 27.53 -19.94 1.88
CA ASP A 242 28.78 -20.39 2.49
C ASP A 242 29.84 -20.73 1.44
N ALA A 243 29.45 -21.45 0.41
CA ALA A 243 30.35 -21.79 -0.70
C ALA A 243 30.88 -20.55 -1.44
N ARG A 244 30.07 -19.49 -1.53
CA ARG A 244 30.41 -18.29 -2.28
C ARG A 244 31.17 -17.25 -1.43
N ALA A 245 30.74 -17.08 -0.18
CA ALA A 245 31.29 -16.08 0.73
C ALA A 245 32.41 -16.61 1.64
N GLY A 246 32.66 -17.93 1.62
CA GLY A 246 33.64 -18.58 2.49
C GLY A 246 33.21 -18.56 3.96
N THR A 247 31.92 -18.56 4.22
CA THR A 247 31.35 -18.58 5.58
C THR A 247 30.97 -20.01 6.00
N ALA A 248 30.52 -20.16 7.24
CA ALA A 248 29.99 -21.41 7.81
C ALA A 248 28.82 -21.08 8.72
N LEU A 249 27.72 -20.63 8.09
CA LEU A 249 26.55 -20.16 8.78
C LEU A 249 25.80 -21.29 9.50
N GLN A 250 25.38 -21.01 10.72
CA GLN A 250 24.61 -21.95 11.52
C GLN A 250 23.17 -21.42 11.68
N ALA A 251 22.20 -22.22 11.25
CA ALA A 251 20.80 -21.87 11.41
C ALA A 251 20.38 -21.79 12.91
N PRO A 252 19.52 -20.85 13.30
CA PRO A 252 18.87 -19.86 12.45
C PRO A 252 19.76 -18.63 12.21
N VAL A 253 19.69 -18.04 11.01
CA VAL A 253 20.51 -16.88 10.60
C VAL A 253 19.63 -15.66 10.37
N LEU A 254 19.96 -14.52 10.99
CA LEU A 254 19.39 -13.23 10.60
C LEU A 254 20.24 -12.63 9.48
N CYS A 255 19.73 -12.56 8.26
CA CYS A 255 20.45 -12.00 7.12
C CYS A 255 20.89 -10.55 7.35
N ALA A 256 20.04 -9.77 8.03
CA ALA A 256 20.31 -8.39 8.39
C ALA A 256 21.43 -8.22 9.43
N SER A 257 21.93 -9.26 10.06
CA SER A 257 23.10 -9.14 10.95
C SER A 257 24.36 -8.69 10.20
N CYS A 258 24.49 -9.07 8.93
CA CYS A 258 25.60 -8.66 8.05
C CYS A 258 25.15 -7.75 6.89
N HIS A 259 23.95 -7.91 6.38
CA HIS A 259 23.43 -7.15 5.26
C HIS A 259 22.45 -6.08 5.74
N TYR A 260 22.91 -4.83 5.87
CA TYR A 260 22.08 -3.74 6.36
C TYR A 260 20.72 -3.69 5.66
N SER A 261 19.66 -3.73 6.46
CA SER A 261 18.26 -3.60 6.00
C SER A 261 17.62 -2.40 6.69
N PRO A 262 17.32 -1.32 5.96
CA PRO A 262 16.60 -0.18 6.52
C PRO A 262 15.23 -0.54 7.13
N ALA A 263 14.61 -1.61 6.64
CA ALA A 263 13.34 -2.12 7.19
C ALA A 263 13.48 -2.62 8.64
N LEU A 264 14.67 -2.99 9.07
CA LEU A 264 14.96 -3.45 10.43
C LEU A 264 15.75 -2.42 11.26
N ASP A 265 16.12 -1.29 10.68
CA ASP A 265 16.74 -0.14 11.36
C ASP A 265 15.69 0.92 11.68
N LEU A 266 14.84 0.61 12.64
CA LEU A 266 13.71 1.46 13.00
C LEU A 266 14.12 2.79 13.64
N ALA A 267 15.31 2.83 14.23
CA ALA A 267 15.89 4.04 14.80
C ALA A 267 16.58 4.93 13.76
N GLY A 268 16.80 4.41 12.53
CA GLY A 268 17.50 5.15 11.48
C GLY A 268 18.98 5.39 11.78
N THR A 269 19.60 4.49 12.53
CA THR A 269 21.00 4.63 12.97
C THR A 269 22.02 4.32 11.88
N GLY A 270 21.57 3.72 10.78
CA GLY A 270 22.43 3.28 9.68
C GLY A 270 23.15 1.95 9.97
N PRO A 271 24.03 1.50 9.05
CA PRO A 271 24.67 0.22 9.17
C PRO A 271 25.64 0.15 10.37
N SER A 272 25.51 -0.92 11.15
CA SER A 272 26.44 -1.26 12.23
C SER A 272 27.83 -1.60 11.68
N ALA A 273 28.84 -1.66 12.55
CA ALA A 273 30.20 -2.04 12.16
C ALA A 273 30.27 -3.41 11.47
N GLN A 274 29.45 -4.37 11.90
CA GLN A 274 29.37 -5.69 11.27
C GLN A 274 28.76 -5.64 9.86
N GLN A 275 27.86 -4.72 9.60
CA GLN A 275 27.20 -4.54 8.30
C GLN A 275 28.03 -3.69 7.31
N GLN A 276 29.02 -2.95 7.84
CA GLN A 276 29.91 -2.15 7.00
C GLN A 276 30.81 -3.08 6.16
N GLY A 277 30.95 -2.75 4.87
CA GLY A 277 31.72 -3.57 3.94
C GLY A 277 30.91 -4.68 3.25
N HIS A 278 29.68 -4.95 3.70
CA HIS A 278 28.74 -5.83 3.02
C HIS A 278 27.73 -5.03 2.20
N GLY A 279 27.25 -5.60 1.09
CA GLY A 279 26.13 -5.01 0.34
C GLY A 279 24.88 -4.97 1.22
N THR A 280 24.03 -3.95 1.03
CA THR A 280 22.72 -3.91 1.72
C THR A 280 21.87 -5.13 1.33
N MET A 281 20.89 -5.48 2.16
CA MET A 281 19.97 -6.60 1.88
C MET A 281 19.34 -6.46 0.50
N SER A 282 18.88 -5.27 0.16
CA SER A 282 18.31 -5.01 -1.19
C SER A 282 19.36 -5.19 -2.29
N ALA A 283 20.57 -4.71 -2.12
CA ALA A 283 21.63 -4.83 -3.13
C ALA A 283 22.00 -6.30 -3.38
N VAL A 284 22.22 -7.09 -2.31
CA VAL A 284 22.60 -8.50 -2.47
C VAL A 284 21.48 -9.37 -3.02
N MET A 285 20.22 -9.03 -2.76
CA MET A 285 19.09 -9.75 -3.31
C MET A 285 18.84 -9.36 -4.77
N HIS A 286 18.64 -8.09 -5.06
CA HIS A 286 18.22 -7.66 -6.39
C HIS A 286 19.35 -7.63 -7.41
N ALA A 287 20.51 -7.03 -7.09
CA ALA A 287 21.60 -6.94 -8.06
C ALA A 287 22.15 -8.32 -8.42
N PHE A 288 22.25 -9.22 -7.45
CA PHE A 288 22.72 -10.59 -7.71
C PHE A 288 21.74 -11.39 -8.56
N HIS A 289 20.43 -11.23 -8.34
CA HIS A 289 19.42 -11.98 -9.08
C HIS A 289 19.06 -11.36 -10.43
N ALA A 290 19.41 -10.09 -10.69
CA ALA A 290 19.03 -9.40 -11.92
C ALA A 290 19.38 -10.19 -13.20
N ASP A 291 20.63 -10.69 -13.28
CA ASP A 291 21.06 -11.50 -14.42
C ASP A 291 20.47 -12.91 -14.40
N LYS A 292 20.17 -13.46 -13.22
CA LYS A 292 19.66 -14.81 -13.04
C LYS A 292 18.18 -14.93 -13.36
N MET A 293 17.45 -13.83 -13.18
CA MET A 293 16.02 -13.75 -13.41
C MET A 293 15.67 -13.29 -14.84
N ALA A 294 16.66 -12.82 -15.59
CA ALA A 294 16.47 -12.47 -16.99
C ALA A 294 16.12 -13.72 -17.80
N GLY A 295 14.87 -13.85 -18.24
CA GLY A 295 14.38 -14.97 -19.03
C GLY A 295 13.73 -16.12 -18.25
N LEU A 296 13.48 -15.97 -16.95
CA LEU A 296 12.64 -16.92 -16.22
C LEU A 296 11.20 -16.83 -16.71
N VAL A 297 10.70 -17.95 -17.21
CA VAL A 297 9.43 -18.05 -17.94
C VAL A 297 8.32 -18.65 -17.06
N ASP A 298 8.69 -19.38 -16.00
CA ASP A 298 7.73 -20.02 -15.08
C ASP A 298 7.37 -19.06 -13.95
N ALA A 299 6.61 -18.05 -14.29
CA ALA A 299 6.19 -17.04 -13.34
C ALA A 299 4.78 -17.34 -12.81
N PRO A 300 4.50 -16.96 -11.56
CA PRO A 300 3.14 -17.01 -11.04
C PRO A 300 2.20 -16.18 -11.92
N VAL A 301 0.99 -16.69 -12.13
CA VAL A 301 -0.08 -15.93 -12.80
C VAL A 301 -0.61 -14.89 -11.83
N ALA A 302 -0.73 -13.65 -12.28
CA ALA A 302 -1.32 -12.60 -11.46
C ALA A 302 -2.76 -12.94 -11.05
N PRO A 303 -3.17 -12.62 -9.83
CA PRO A 303 -4.57 -12.72 -9.44
C PRO A 303 -5.46 -11.91 -10.40
N GLY A 304 -6.50 -12.55 -10.95
CA GLY A 304 -7.33 -11.96 -11.99
C GLY A 304 -7.11 -12.54 -13.39
N GLY A 305 -6.20 -13.50 -13.56
CA GLY A 305 -6.04 -14.31 -14.79
C GLY A 305 -5.26 -13.65 -15.91
N GLY A 306 -4.69 -12.46 -15.68
CA GLY A 306 -3.74 -11.84 -16.62
C GLY A 306 -2.34 -12.46 -16.48
N VAL A 307 -1.62 -12.63 -17.59
CA VAL A 307 -0.20 -12.97 -17.55
C VAL A 307 0.57 -11.68 -17.26
N PRO A 308 1.32 -11.59 -16.14
CA PRO A 308 2.13 -10.41 -15.85
C PRO A 308 3.16 -10.13 -16.95
N SER A 309 3.62 -8.90 -17.09
CA SER A 309 4.78 -8.59 -17.93
C SER A 309 6.01 -9.39 -17.46
N ALA A 310 6.96 -9.70 -18.34
CA ALA A 310 8.14 -10.46 -17.94
C ALA A 310 8.91 -9.85 -16.75
N PRO A 311 9.11 -8.50 -16.64
CA PRO A 311 9.70 -7.90 -15.46
C PRO A 311 8.87 -8.06 -14.18
N LEU A 312 7.55 -7.94 -14.27
CA LEU A 312 6.65 -8.13 -13.14
C LEU A 312 6.67 -9.59 -12.65
N GLN A 313 6.76 -10.53 -13.58
CA GLN A 313 6.93 -11.95 -13.29
C GLN A 313 8.20 -12.20 -12.47
N ALA A 314 9.33 -11.59 -12.84
CA ALA A 314 10.56 -11.69 -12.08
C ALA A 314 10.42 -11.14 -10.65
N CYS A 315 9.73 -10.02 -10.46
CA CYS A 315 9.45 -9.46 -9.13
C CYS A 315 8.64 -10.43 -8.27
N TYR A 316 7.61 -11.05 -8.84
CA TYR A 316 6.72 -11.97 -8.14
C TYR A 316 7.34 -13.35 -7.81
N GLN A 317 8.57 -13.63 -8.18
CA GLN A 317 9.30 -14.78 -7.63
C GLN A 317 9.67 -14.60 -6.16
N CYS A 318 9.79 -13.36 -5.70
CA CYS A 318 10.20 -13.02 -4.32
C CYS A 318 9.20 -12.12 -3.60
N HIS A 319 8.42 -11.34 -4.34
CA HIS A 319 7.38 -10.49 -3.79
C HIS A 319 5.99 -11.09 -4.01
N PRO A 320 5.03 -10.88 -3.08
CA PRO A 320 3.69 -11.44 -3.20
C PRO A 320 2.98 -11.03 -4.49
N GLY A 321 2.50 -11.98 -5.26
CA GLY A 321 1.84 -11.73 -6.55
C GLY A 321 1.24 -12.95 -7.23
N ALA A 322 1.43 -14.16 -6.71
CA ALA A 322 0.86 -15.39 -7.25
C ALA A 322 -0.58 -15.63 -6.75
N THR A 323 -0.80 -15.54 -5.45
CA THR A 323 -2.12 -15.73 -4.82
C THR A 323 -2.63 -14.46 -4.12
N THR A 324 -1.78 -13.48 -3.95
CA THR A 324 -2.09 -12.15 -3.44
C THR A 324 -1.50 -11.09 -4.36
N GLN A 325 -1.68 -9.82 -4.04
CA GLN A 325 -1.13 -8.71 -4.80
C GLN A 325 -0.46 -7.70 -3.87
N CYS A 326 0.88 -7.64 -3.92
CA CYS A 326 1.63 -6.57 -3.28
C CYS A 326 1.26 -5.22 -3.89
N LEU A 327 1.34 -5.10 -5.22
CA LEU A 327 0.87 -3.92 -5.94
C LEU A 327 -0.57 -4.14 -6.42
N ARG A 328 -1.49 -3.31 -5.95
CA ARG A 328 -2.93 -3.34 -6.28
C ARG A 328 -3.52 -1.92 -6.24
N GLY A 329 -4.80 -1.80 -6.53
CA GLY A 329 -5.51 -0.53 -6.44
C GLY A 329 -5.53 0.28 -7.71
N ALA A 330 -5.92 1.53 -7.61
CA ALA A 330 -6.27 2.39 -8.74
C ALA A 330 -5.13 2.62 -9.76
N MET A 331 -3.88 2.46 -9.37
CA MET A 331 -2.73 2.67 -10.27
C MET A 331 -2.40 1.45 -11.15
N THR A 332 -2.81 0.24 -10.76
CA THR A 332 -2.35 -1.01 -11.39
C THR A 332 -2.85 -1.23 -12.82
N THR A 333 -3.82 -0.47 -13.26
CA THR A 333 -4.34 -0.58 -14.65
C THR A 333 -3.35 -0.08 -15.71
N LYS A 334 -2.31 0.66 -15.31
CA LYS A 334 -1.39 1.33 -16.25
C LYS A 334 0.08 1.26 -15.84
N VAL A 335 0.38 0.93 -14.59
CA VAL A 335 1.75 0.89 -14.07
C VAL A 335 2.00 -0.41 -13.29
N ASP A 336 3.24 -0.87 -13.31
CA ASP A 336 3.75 -1.98 -12.52
C ASP A 336 4.94 -1.54 -11.65
N CYS A 337 5.59 -2.49 -10.97
CA CYS A 337 6.70 -2.23 -10.06
C CYS A 337 7.81 -1.40 -10.71
N GLN A 338 8.21 -1.76 -11.93
CA GLN A 338 9.36 -1.15 -12.59
C GLN A 338 9.08 0.28 -13.08
N ASN A 339 7.83 0.65 -13.33
CA ASN A 339 7.48 2.03 -13.70
C ASN A 339 7.86 3.03 -12.60
N CYS A 340 7.83 2.59 -11.35
CA CYS A 340 8.24 3.38 -10.19
C CYS A 340 9.67 3.06 -9.76
N HIS A 341 10.03 1.77 -9.66
CA HIS A 341 11.28 1.32 -9.04
C HIS A 341 12.44 1.12 -10.02
N GLY A 342 12.17 1.09 -11.32
CA GLY A 342 13.14 0.64 -12.31
C GLY A 342 13.27 -0.88 -12.34
N GLY A 343 14.15 -1.39 -13.18
CA GLY A 343 14.44 -2.82 -13.26
C GLY A 343 15.15 -3.35 -12.01
N MET A 344 15.25 -4.68 -11.91
CA MET A 344 15.84 -5.34 -10.74
C MET A 344 17.27 -4.88 -10.44
N ALA A 345 18.11 -4.65 -11.45
CA ALA A 345 19.45 -4.11 -11.28
C ALA A 345 19.42 -2.67 -10.71
N ALA A 346 18.47 -1.85 -11.11
CA ALA A 346 18.28 -0.50 -10.57
C ALA A 346 17.85 -0.54 -9.10
N VAL A 347 16.93 -1.43 -8.74
CA VAL A 347 16.55 -1.68 -7.34
C VAL A 347 17.74 -2.16 -6.53
N GLY A 348 18.62 -2.96 -7.12
CA GLY A 348 19.88 -3.42 -6.51
C GLY A 348 20.94 -2.35 -6.31
N GLY A 349 20.68 -1.11 -6.70
CA GLY A 349 21.59 0.02 -6.47
C GLY A 349 22.51 0.35 -7.64
N ALA A 350 22.37 -0.33 -8.79
CA ALA A 350 23.13 -0.01 -9.99
C ALA A 350 22.78 1.36 -10.58
N ALA A 351 21.56 1.84 -10.29
CA ALA A 351 21.07 3.14 -10.78
C ALA A 351 20.48 3.96 -9.61
N PRO A 352 20.93 5.20 -9.41
CA PRO A 352 20.40 6.07 -8.37
C PRO A 352 19.10 6.76 -8.82
N LEU A 353 17.99 6.45 -8.17
CA LEU A 353 16.74 7.24 -8.25
C LEU A 353 16.82 8.45 -7.29
N ARG A 354 17.82 9.33 -7.46
CA ARG A 354 18.14 10.31 -6.40
C ARG A 354 17.52 11.68 -6.60
N ALA A 355 17.51 12.18 -7.82
CA ALA A 355 16.91 13.50 -8.07
C ALA A 355 15.40 13.39 -7.86
N GLY A 356 14.93 13.83 -6.69
CA GLY A 356 13.53 13.77 -6.28
C GLY A 356 13.04 12.42 -5.76
N GLY A 357 13.91 11.42 -5.67
CA GLY A 357 13.59 10.11 -5.10
C GLY A 357 14.13 9.90 -3.69
N SER A 358 15.10 10.70 -3.24
CA SER A 358 15.65 10.59 -1.88
C SER A 358 14.80 11.35 -0.86
N MET A 359 14.89 10.91 0.39
CA MET A 359 14.14 11.51 1.50
C MET A 359 14.47 12.98 1.72
N ASP A 360 15.72 13.36 1.53
CA ASP A 360 16.23 14.73 1.67
C ASP A 360 16.24 15.54 0.36
N GLY A 361 15.84 14.91 -0.76
CA GLY A 361 15.86 15.54 -2.07
C GLY A 361 17.28 15.77 -2.62
N SER A 362 18.32 15.34 -1.92
CA SER A 362 19.70 15.51 -2.32
C SER A 362 20.20 14.33 -3.14
N ASN A 363 21.16 14.60 -4.03
CA ASN A 363 21.98 13.60 -4.67
C ASN A 363 23.31 13.53 -3.92
N ASP A 364 23.40 12.63 -2.94
CA ASP A 364 24.58 12.49 -2.07
C ASP A 364 25.70 11.64 -2.68
N GLY A 365 25.58 11.28 -3.96
CA GLY A 365 26.57 10.45 -4.63
C GLY A 365 26.59 8.96 -4.24
N LYS A 366 25.78 8.53 -3.27
CA LYS A 366 25.72 7.13 -2.81
C LYS A 366 24.86 6.25 -3.70
N PRO A 367 25.06 4.94 -3.73
CA PRO A 367 24.16 4.00 -4.37
C PRO A 367 22.73 4.16 -3.86
N ARG A 368 21.75 3.86 -4.71
CA ARG A 368 20.33 3.89 -4.35
C ARG A 368 20.07 3.05 -3.10
N ARG A 369 19.26 3.61 -2.22
CA ARG A 369 18.70 2.94 -1.04
C ARG A 369 17.21 2.72 -1.28
N PRO A 370 16.77 1.56 -1.77
CA PRO A 370 15.40 1.36 -2.24
C PRO A 370 14.30 1.68 -1.23
N TRP A 371 14.61 1.62 0.07
CA TRP A 371 13.68 1.96 1.13
C TRP A 371 13.55 3.48 1.38
N LEU A 372 14.56 4.26 1.00
CA LEU A 372 14.65 5.71 1.22
C LEU A 372 14.58 6.49 -0.08
N ASP A 373 15.25 6.00 -1.12
CA ASP A 373 15.34 6.66 -2.42
C ASP A 373 14.17 6.19 -3.30
N LEU A 374 12.96 6.60 -2.94
CA LEU A 374 11.71 6.23 -3.59
C LEU A 374 11.27 7.32 -4.58
N PRO A 375 10.60 6.93 -5.68
CA PRO A 375 10.02 7.90 -6.60
C PRO A 375 8.92 8.69 -5.90
N ARG A 376 8.73 9.92 -6.34
CA ARG A 376 7.70 10.81 -5.83
C ARG A 376 6.45 10.77 -6.68
N CYS A 377 5.28 10.98 -6.08
CA CYS A 377 4.02 11.04 -6.81
C CYS A 377 4.05 12.09 -7.92
N GLN A 378 4.69 13.24 -7.67
CA GLN A 378 4.87 14.30 -8.66
C GLN A 378 5.77 13.93 -9.86
N SER A 379 6.51 12.84 -9.80
CA SER A 379 7.25 12.36 -10.98
C SER A 379 6.32 11.87 -12.10
N CYS A 380 5.11 11.48 -11.75
CA CYS A 380 4.08 11.07 -12.71
C CYS A 380 2.86 12.02 -12.70
N HIS A 381 2.38 12.42 -11.51
CA HIS A 381 1.14 13.18 -11.31
C HIS A 381 1.39 14.70 -11.26
N ALA A 382 2.02 15.23 -12.24
CA ALA A 382 2.53 16.60 -12.13
C ALA A 382 1.68 17.71 -12.73
N GLY A 383 0.64 17.40 -13.48
CA GLY A 383 -0.16 18.41 -14.18
C GLY A 383 0.61 19.26 -15.21
N ASP A 384 1.76 19.76 -14.83
CA ASP A 384 2.68 20.52 -15.68
C ASP A 384 3.92 19.73 -16.14
N ALA A 385 4.04 18.44 -15.79
CA ALA A 385 5.14 17.58 -16.23
C ALA A 385 5.24 17.53 -17.76
N VAL A 386 4.10 17.64 -18.42
CA VAL A 386 3.99 17.60 -19.89
C VAL A 386 4.64 18.82 -20.56
N ALA A 387 4.66 19.96 -19.86
CA ALA A 387 5.27 21.20 -20.37
C ALA A 387 6.80 21.25 -20.15
N ARG A 388 7.37 20.21 -19.50
CA ARG A 388 8.81 20.16 -19.30
C ARG A 388 9.57 19.94 -20.57
N PRO A 389 10.80 20.47 -20.65
CA PRO A 389 11.60 20.34 -21.83
C PRO A 389 11.74 18.86 -22.20
N THR A 390 11.66 18.59 -23.47
CA THR A 390 11.89 17.29 -24.08
C THR A 390 13.31 16.84 -23.75
N VAL A 391 13.45 16.09 -22.67
CA VAL A 391 14.66 15.32 -22.40
C VAL A 391 14.61 14.15 -23.39
N ALA A 392 15.70 13.88 -24.07
CA ALA A 392 15.81 12.68 -24.89
C ALA A 392 15.47 11.46 -24.03
N GLY A 393 14.55 10.62 -24.50
CA GLY A 393 14.07 9.48 -23.72
C GLY A 393 13.02 9.82 -22.64
N ALA A 394 12.33 10.95 -22.75
CA ALA A 394 11.24 11.27 -21.83
C ALA A 394 10.27 10.09 -21.68
N PRO A 395 9.71 9.85 -20.46
CA PRO A 395 8.75 8.79 -20.26
C PRO A 395 7.53 8.95 -21.16
N PRO A 396 6.88 7.84 -21.54
CA PRO A 396 5.64 7.93 -22.29
C PRO A 396 4.56 8.61 -21.44
N LEU A 397 3.77 9.45 -22.12
CA LEU A 397 2.59 10.08 -21.52
C LEU A 397 1.43 9.07 -21.41
N ALA A 398 0.65 9.21 -20.36
CA ALA A 398 -0.65 8.59 -20.29
C ALA A 398 -1.59 9.21 -21.34
N ALA A 399 -2.69 8.51 -21.66
CA ALA A 399 -3.66 8.96 -22.66
C ALA A 399 -4.34 10.30 -22.31
N ASP A 400 -4.34 10.69 -21.03
CA ASP A 400 -4.87 11.99 -20.58
C ASP A 400 -3.91 13.16 -20.84
N GLY A 401 -2.67 12.90 -21.28
CA GLY A 401 -1.69 13.92 -21.60
C GLY A 401 -1.14 14.73 -20.44
N ILE A 402 -1.49 14.41 -19.20
CA ILE A 402 -1.08 15.16 -18.00
C ILE A 402 -0.23 14.34 -17.02
N ARG A 403 0.02 13.06 -17.32
CA ARG A 403 0.81 12.16 -16.48
C ARG A 403 1.86 11.44 -17.30
N PHE A 404 2.99 11.15 -16.67
CA PHE A 404 3.92 10.16 -17.18
C PHE A 404 3.58 8.75 -16.69
N LEU A 405 3.96 7.74 -17.47
CA LEU A 405 3.81 6.33 -17.11
C LEU A 405 5.02 5.80 -16.35
N ASN A 406 6.17 6.46 -16.40
CA ASN A 406 7.36 6.09 -15.62
C ASN A 406 7.82 7.28 -14.78
N ALA A 407 8.37 6.97 -13.60
CA ALA A 407 8.96 7.97 -12.72
C ALA A 407 10.38 8.41 -13.12
N TYR A 408 10.92 7.91 -14.23
CA TYR A 408 12.29 8.15 -14.70
C TYR A 408 12.36 8.16 -16.22
N VAL A 409 13.47 8.64 -16.77
CA VAL A 409 13.71 8.67 -18.22
C VAL A 409 13.85 7.25 -18.76
N ASN A 410 13.11 6.93 -19.83
CA ASN A 410 13.18 5.61 -20.48
C ASN A 410 14.57 5.36 -21.09
N GLY A 411 15.08 4.14 -20.87
CA GLY A 411 16.38 3.72 -21.37
C GLY A 411 17.56 4.31 -20.61
N ASP A 412 17.32 5.09 -19.56
CA ASP A 412 18.36 5.58 -18.67
C ASP A 412 18.60 4.57 -17.53
N ALA A 413 19.73 3.86 -17.61
CA ALA A 413 20.14 2.93 -16.56
C ALA A 413 20.41 3.64 -15.21
N SER A 414 20.65 4.95 -15.21
CA SER A 414 20.80 5.75 -13.98
C SER A 414 19.48 6.10 -13.33
N ALA A 415 18.36 5.89 -14.03
CA ALA A 415 16.99 5.99 -13.52
C ALA A 415 16.72 7.28 -12.72
N SER A 416 17.09 8.43 -13.27
CA SER A 416 16.80 9.74 -12.65
C SER A 416 15.34 10.09 -12.78
N PRO A 417 14.60 10.35 -11.68
CA PRO A 417 13.21 10.77 -11.74
C PRO A 417 13.07 12.14 -12.41
N ILE A 418 12.01 12.30 -13.19
CA ILE A 418 11.58 13.61 -13.69
C ILE A 418 10.69 14.23 -12.63
N LEU A 419 11.05 15.44 -12.18
CA LEU A 419 10.22 16.18 -11.22
C LEU A 419 9.37 17.23 -11.93
N ALA A 420 8.13 17.35 -11.49
CA ALA A 420 7.29 18.48 -11.84
C ALA A 420 7.85 19.79 -11.27
N ALA A 421 7.57 20.90 -11.93
CA ALA A 421 7.78 22.23 -11.39
C ALA A 421 6.70 22.56 -10.33
N SER A 422 5.49 22.05 -10.55
CA SER A 422 4.36 22.23 -9.64
C SER A 422 4.51 21.36 -8.39
N SER A 423 4.28 21.95 -7.22
CA SER A 423 4.23 21.23 -5.94
C SER A 423 2.82 20.73 -5.60
N ARG A 424 1.85 20.84 -6.50
CA ARG A 424 0.42 20.55 -6.23
C ARG A 424 0.18 19.12 -5.72
N PHE A 425 0.90 18.14 -6.26
CA PHE A 425 0.81 16.74 -5.89
C PHE A 425 2.10 16.22 -5.23
N ALA A 426 2.87 17.14 -4.64
CA ALA A 426 4.16 16.82 -4.07
C ALA A 426 4.06 16.38 -2.62
N GLU A 427 4.89 15.43 -2.26
CA GLU A 427 5.22 15.15 -0.87
C GLU A 427 5.96 16.34 -0.24
N GLN A 428 5.88 16.44 1.08
CA GLN A 428 6.62 17.44 1.82
C GLN A 428 8.15 17.28 1.57
N PRO A 429 8.89 18.38 1.44
CA PRO A 429 10.34 18.32 1.29
C PRO A 429 11.00 17.49 2.40
N GLY A 430 11.90 16.59 2.02
CA GLY A 430 12.60 15.70 2.94
C GLY A 430 11.76 14.59 3.57
N LYS A 431 10.52 14.36 3.10
CA LYS A 431 9.64 13.30 3.61
C LYS A 431 9.19 12.36 2.50
N LEU A 432 9.07 11.08 2.84
CA LEU A 432 8.43 10.09 1.98
C LEU A 432 6.91 10.29 1.97
N TYR A 433 6.23 9.75 0.96
CA TYR A 433 4.77 9.77 0.85
C TYR A 433 4.09 9.33 2.16
N ARG A 434 4.45 8.17 2.71
CA ARG A 434 3.92 7.64 3.97
C ARG A 434 4.19 8.51 5.21
N LYS A 435 5.04 9.54 5.08
CA LYS A 435 5.38 10.48 6.16
C LYS A 435 5.00 11.91 5.82
N SER A 436 4.37 12.13 4.68
CA SER A 436 3.96 13.45 4.21
C SER A 436 2.54 13.76 4.61
N LYS A 437 2.27 15.05 4.81
CA LYS A 437 0.96 15.59 5.14
C LYS A 437 0.48 16.53 4.06
N GLY A 438 -0.82 16.49 3.81
CA GLY A 438 -1.51 17.35 2.87
C GLY A 438 -2.47 18.33 3.56
N HIS A 439 -3.66 18.41 3.01
CA HIS A 439 -4.74 19.32 3.46
C HIS A 439 -5.10 19.11 4.92
N GLY A 440 -5.18 20.20 5.67
CA GLY A 440 -5.55 20.17 7.09
C GLY A 440 -4.56 19.45 8.00
N GLY A 441 -3.36 19.12 7.53
CA GLY A 441 -2.37 18.37 8.31
C GLY A 441 -2.62 16.85 8.35
N LEU A 442 -3.53 16.32 7.52
CA LEU A 442 -3.73 14.89 7.36
C LEU A 442 -2.59 14.26 6.56
N ALA A 443 -2.23 13.03 6.90
CA ALA A 443 -1.29 12.24 6.11
C ALA A 443 -1.82 12.04 4.69
N CYS A 444 -0.94 11.96 3.70
CA CYS A 444 -1.34 11.68 2.32
C CYS A 444 -2.10 10.34 2.24
N GLU A 445 -1.65 9.35 2.98
CA GLU A 445 -2.28 8.03 3.07
C GLU A 445 -3.70 8.06 3.65
N ALA A 446 -4.01 9.03 4.51
CA ALA A 446 -5.35 9.19 5.07
C ALA A 446 -6.44 9.42 4.00
N CYS A 447 -6.06 10.02 2.86
CA CYS A 447 -6.96 10.26 1.74
C CYS A 447 -6.76 9.30 0.58
N HIS A 448 -5.54 8.80 0.36
CA HIS A 448 -5.20 8.00 -0.82
C HIS A 448 -5.06 6.51 -0.53
N GLY A 449 -4.88 6.10 0.73
CA GLY A 449 -4.49 4.74 1.09
C GLY A 449 -2.97 4.53 0.96
N SER A 450 -2.54 3.31 1.19
CA SER A 450 -1.14 2.92 1.20
C SER A 450 -0.51 2.99 -0.20
N THR A 451 0.80 3.20 -0.28
CA THR A 451 1.53 3.40 -1.56
C THR A 451 1.25 2.30 -2.60
N HIS A 452 1.25 1.02 -2.20
CA HIS A 452 1.01 -0.11 -3.10
C HIS A 452 -0.47 -0.51 -3.22
N ALA A 453 -1.35 0.17 -2.49
CA ALA A 453 -2.79 -0.09 -2.45
C ALA A 453 -3.61 1.20 -2.46
N ILE A 454 -3.26 2.12 -3.35
CA ILE A 454 -4.02 3.36 -3.53
C ILE A 454 -5.48 3.00 -3.79
N TRP A 455 -6.39 3.57 -3.06
CA TRP A 455 -7.83 3.33 -3.19
C TRP A 455 -8.34 3.78 -4.56
N SER A 456 -9.24 3.02 -5.20
CA SER A 456 -9.86 1.77 -4.73
C SER A 456 -8.95 0.59 -5.06
N ALA A 457 -8.93 -0.42 -4.20
CA ALA A 457 -8.14 -1.63 -4.38
C ALA A 457 -9.02 -2.90 -4.31
N ASN A 458 -9.37 -3.37 -3.13
CA ASN A 458 -10.28 -4.49 -2.91
C ASN A 458 -11.18 -4.19 -1.70
N PRO A 459 -12.25 -4.98 -1.44
CA PRO A 459 -13.22 -4.66 -0.39
C PRO A 459 -12.62 -4.44 0.99
N ASN A 460 -11.59 -5.22 1.39
CA ASN A 460 -10.96 -5.05 2.70
C ASN A 460 -10.01 -3.83 2.73
N ASP A 461 -9.30 -3.55 1.64
CA ASP A 461 -8.51 -2.31 1.54
C ASP A 461 -9.42 -1.07 1.57
N ASP A 462 -10.57 -1.12 0.89
CA ASP A 462 -11.47 0.02 0.74
C ASP A 462 -12.42 0.23 1.93
N VAL A 463 -12.40 -0.65 2.95
CA VAL A 463 -13.32 -0.57 4.08
C VAL A 463 -13.22 0.77 4.81
N ALA A 464 -11.99 1.26 5.05
CA ALA A 464 -11.77 2.55 5.71
C ALA A 464 -12.36 3.71 4.89
N ALA A 465 -12.06 3.77 3.60
CA ALA A 465 -12.61 4.79 2.70
C ALA A 465 -14.13 4.74 2.65
N THR A 466 -14.71 3.53 2.57
CA THR A 466 -16.17 3.33 2.55
C THR A 466 -16.83 3.79 3.84
N GLN A 467 -16.24 3.48 5.00
CA GLN A 467 -16.75 3.94 6.30
C GLN A 467 -16.66 5.46 6.48
N LEU A 468 -15.64 6.10 5.94
CA LEU A 468 -15.41 7.53 6.09
C LEU A 468 -16.29 8.38 5.17
N GLN A 469 -16.49 7.96 3.91
CA GLN A 469 -17.15 8.76 2.88
C GLN A 469 -18.37 8.11 2.21
N GLY A 470 -18.67 6.83 2.52
CA GLY A 470 -19.85 6.11 1.99
C GLY A 470 -19.59 5.32 0.70
N HIS A 471 -18.38 5.38 0.13
CA HIS A 471 -17.98 4.62 -1.07
C HIS A 471 -16.47 4.36 -1.09
N ALA A 472 -16.05 3.39 -1.88
CA ALA A 472 -14.64 3.11 -2.16
C ALA A 472 -13.98 4.25 -2.94
N GLY A 473 -12.65 4.25 -2.97
CA GLY A 473 -11.84 5.23 -3.69
C GLY A 473 -11.18 6.27 -2.78
N VAL A 474 -10.38 7.12 -3.38
CA VAL A 474 -9.70 8.23 -2.68
C VAL A 474 -10.73 9.09 -1.95
N ILE A 475 -10.40 9.55 -0.74
CA ILE A 475 -11.28 10.44 0.03
C ILE A 475 -11.41 11.78 -0.71
N GLY A 476 -12.53 11.94 -1.39
CA GLY A 476 -12.87 13.12 -2.18
C GLY A 476 -14.09 13.87 -1.64
N GLU A 477 -14.81 13.27 -0.69
CA GLU A 477 -16.00 13.86 -0.09
C GLU A 477 -15.61 14.79 1.06
N CYS A 478 -15.85 16.09 0.90
CA CYS A 478 -15.55 17.07 1.94
C CYS A 478 -16.21 16.73 3.28
N SER A 479 -17.40 16.12 3.24
CA SER A 479 -18.16 15.67 4.42
C SER A 479 -17.46 14.56 5.23
N ALA A 480 -16.45 13.90 4.68
CA ALA A 480 -15.62 12.96 5.45
C ALA A 480 -14.91 13.63 6.62
N CYS A 481 -14.58 14.91 6.49
CA CYS A 481 -13.85 15.71 7.50
C CYS A 481 -14.59 16.97 7.94
N HIS A 482 -15.49 17.52 7.12
CA HIS A 482 -16.17 18.78 7.39
C HIS A 482 -17.65 18.54 7.73
N GLN A 483 -18.09 18.96 8.91
CA GLN A 483 -19.51 18.96 9.26
C GLN A 483 -20.30 19.99 8.44
N ALA A 484 -19.66 21.13 8.16
CA ALA A 484 -20.15 22.14 7.24
C ALA A 484 -19.12 22.31 6.11
N PRO A 485 -19.22 21.51 5.03
CA PRO A 485 -18.29 21.60 3.92
C PRO A 485 -18.35 23.00 3.28
N PRO A 486 -17.20 23.55 2.80
CA PRO A 486 -17.21 24.76 2.01
C PRO A 486 -18.14 24.61 0.81
N SER A 487 -18.89 25.66 0.48
CA SER A 487 -19.78 25.67 -0.70
C SER A 487 -19.06 26.13 -1.96
N GLU A 488 -17.98 26.91 -1.80
CA GLU A 488 -17.23 27.54 -2.89
C GLU A 488 -15.72 27.58 -2.60
N GLY A 489 -14.95 27.85 -3.65
CA GLY A 489 -13.52 28.12 -3.55
C GLY A 489 -12.63 26.95 -3.97
N LEU A 490 -11.33 27.22 -4.10
CA LEU A 490 -10.27 26.31 -4.52
C LEU A 490 -9.35 25.91 -3.35
N GLY A 491 -9.86 25.96 -2.13
CA GLY A 491 -9.10 25.71 -0.91
C GLY A 491 -9.03 24.24 -0.48
N GLY A 492 -9.58 23.33 -1.25
CA GLY A 492 -9.54 21.90 -0.97
C GLY A 492 -8.18 21.25 -1.22
N PRO A 493 -8.05 19.95 -0.94
CA PRO A 493 -6.84 19.18 -1.26
C PRO A 493 -6.41 19.42 -2.70
N HIS A 494 -5.11 19.64 -2.95
CA HIS A 494 -4.56 19.90 -4.28
C HIS A 494 -5.20 21.08 -5.05
N GLY A 495 -5.90 21.98 -4.35
CA GLY A 495 -6.66 23.05 -4.97
C GLY A 495 -8.01 22.59 -5.54
N MET A 496 -8.55 21.48 -5.04
CA MET A 496 -9.89 21.01 -5.40
C MET A 496 -10.96 22.01 -4.95
N HIS A 497 -12.03 22.05 -5.69
CA HIS A 497 -13.25 22.77 -5.35
C HIS A 497 -14.33 21.81 -4.83
N PRO A 498 -15.31 22.30 -4.05
CA PRO A 498 -16.48 21.48 -3.70
C PRO A 498 -17.30 21.13 -4.95
N VAL A 499 -18.07 20.05 -4.85
CA VAL A 499 -18.94 19.59 -5.93
C VAL A 499 -20.39 19.69 -5.47
N GLY A 500 -21.14 20.64 -5.99
CA GLY A 500 -22.54 20.88 -5.62
C GLY A 500 -23.15 22.05 -6.37
N ALA A 501 -24.44 22.34 -6.13
CA ALA A 501 -25.17 23.41 -6.80
C ALA A 501 -24.52 24.79 -6.64
N ALA A 502 -24.08 25.14 -5.43
CA ALA A 502 -23.42 26.41 -5.18
C ALA A 502 -22.13 26.61 -6.01
N TRP A 503 -21.35 25.54 -6.18
CA TRP A 503 -20.20 25.58 -7.06
C TRP A 503 -20.60 25.76 -8.53
N VAL A 504 -21.63 25.05 -8.98
CA VAL A 504 -22.14 25.17 -10.37
C VAL A 504 -22.57 26.61 -10.66
N GLU A 505 -23.17 27.30 -9.70
CA GLU A 505 -23.58 28.71 -9.81
C GLU A 505 -22.39 29.69 -9.79
N ALA A 506 -21.38 29.42 -8.94
CA ALA A 506 -20.28 30.35 -8.70
C ALA A 506 -19.04 30.12 -9.58
N HIS A 507 -18.95 28.97 -10.30
CA HIS A 507 -17.68 28.58 -10.95
C HIS A 507 -17.28 29.48 -12.11
N GLN A 508 -18.22 30.15 -12.79
CA GLN A 508 -17.93 31.07 -13.88
C GLN A 508 -17.03 32.21 -13.40
N ASP A 509 -17.41 32.89 -12.32
CA ASP A 509 -16.63 33.98 -11.74
C ASP A 509 -15.24 33.52 -11.28
N ARG A 510 -15.12 32.25 -10.87
CA ARG A 510 -13.84 31.64 -10.48
C ARG A 510 -12.96 31.23 -11.64
N ALA A 511 -13.55 30.90 -12.78
CA ALA A 511 -12.83 30.49 -13.99
C ALA A 511 -12.35 31.70 -14.80
N GLU A 512 -13.09 32.81 -14.74
CA GLU A 512 -12.75 34.01 -15.51
C GLU A 512 -11.36 34.54 -15.15
N GLY A 513 -10.48 34.60 -16.13
CA GLY A 513 -9.07 34.99 -15.96
C GLY A 513 -8.17 33.97 -15.24
N HIS A 514 -8.70 32.82 -14.81
CA HIS A 514 -7.98 31.83 -13.98
C HIS A 514 -7.99 30.39 -14.54
N LEU A 515 -8.28 30.19 -15.82
CA LEU A 515 -8.36 28.87 -16.47
C LEU A 515 -7.09 28.02 -16.28
N SER A 516 -5.92 28.66 -16.19
CA SER A 516 -4.67 27.95 -15.91
C SER A 516 -4.65 27.22 -14.57
N SER A 517 -5.47 27.63 -13.60
CA SER A 517 -5.64 26.96 -12.32
C SER A 517 -6.47 25.67 -12.44
N CYS A 518 -7.31 25.56 -13.47
CA CYS A 518 -8.21 24.44 -13.70
C CYS A 518 -7.56 23.35 -14.56
N SER A 519 -6.71 23.74 -15.51
CA SER A 519 -6.08 22.85 -16.49
C SER A 519 -5.30 21.67 -15.90
N PRO A 520 -4.64 21.76 -14.71
CA PRO A 520 -3.94 20.61 -14.14
C PRO A 520 -4.84 19.39 -13.84
N CYS A 521 -6.14 19.62 -13.64
CA CYS A 521 -7.10 18.54 -13.40
C CYS A 521 -8.04 18.34 -14.61
N HIS A 522 -8.44 19.42 -15.27
CA HIS A 522 -9.41 19.37 -16.36
C HIS A 522 -8.79 19.25 -17.76
N GLY A 523 -7.45 19.21 -17.84
CA GLY A 523 -6.72 19.16 -19.12
C GLY A 523 -6.54 20.53 -19.77
N ALA A 524 -5.57 20.65 -20.68
CA ALA A 524 -5.31 21.89 -21.41
C ALA A 524 -6.44 22.26 -22.37
N ASP A 525 -7.21 21.27 -22.81
CA ASP A 525 -8.38 21.42 -23.68
C ASP A 525 -9.70 21.50 -22.89
N PHE A 526 -9.66 21.43 -21.57
CA PHE A 526 -10.81 21.49 -20.66
C PHE A 526 -11.90 20.43 -20.91
N ARG A 527 -11.54 19.30 -21.53
CA ARG A 527 -12.45 18.16 -21.75
C ARG A 527 -12.48 17.19 -20.58
N GLY A 528 -11.66 17.44 -19.58
CA GLY A 528 -11.51 16.62 -18.39
C GLY A 528 -10.43 15.55 -18.53
N THR A 529 -9.94 15.10 -17.38
CA THR A 529 -8.92 14.05 -17.27
C THR A 529 -9.30 13.05 -16.17
N VAL A 530 -8.45 12.07 -15.92
CA VAL A 530 -8.64 11.15 -14.79
C VAL A 530 -8.65 11.85 -13.43
N LEU A 531 -8.11 13.07 -13.34
CA LEU A 531 -8.08 13.87 -12.12
C LEU A 531 -9.37 14.69 -11.91
N SER A 532 -10.25 14.76 -12.91
CA SER A 532 -11.54 15.45 -12.83
C SER A 532 -12.73 14.47 -12.87
N ARG A 533 -12.53 13.26 -12.34
CA ARG A 533 -13.60 12.25 -12.25
C ARG A 533 -14.52 12.51 -11.06
N MET A 534 -15.80 12.25 -11.28
CA MET A 534 -16.79 12.20 -10.18
C MET A 534 -16.43 11.07 -9.21
N PHE A 535 -16.31 11.38 -7.93
CA PHE A 535 -16.09 10.35 -6.88
C PHE A 535 -17.36 9.54 -6.60
N SER A 536 -18.51 10.20 -6.64
CA SER A 536 -19.83 9.59 -6.44
C SER A 536 -20.83 10.07 -7.51
N THR A 537 -21.90 9.33 -7.71
CA THR A 537 -22.98 9.73 -8.61
C THR A 537 -23.71 10.94 -8.04
N ARG A 538 -23.86 12.01 -8.84
CA ARG A 538 -24.52 13.26 -8.43
C ARG A 538 -25.33 13.86 -9.57
N THR A 539 -26.37 14.60 -9.22
CA THR A 539 -27.10 15.44 -10.17
C THR A 539 -26.62 16.88 -10.02
N LEU A 540 -26.03 17.41 -11.10
CA LEU A 540 -25.50 18.77 -11.19
C LEU A 540 -26.05 19.44 -12.44
N ALA A 541 -26.52 20.68 -12.31
CA ALA A 541 -27.13 21.43 -13.44
C ALA A 541 -28.18 20.61 -14.20
N GLY A 542 -29.02 19.84 -13.51
CA GLY A 542 -30.04 18.98 -14.11
C GLY A 542 -29.52 17.70 -14.79
N ARG A 543 -28.22 17.43 -14.76
CA ARG A 543 -27.60 16.23 -15.36
C ARG A 543 -27.15 15.26 -14.29
N THR A 544 -27.46 13.99 -14.42
CA THR A 544 -26.92 12.94 -13.53
C THR A 544 -25.60 12.45 -14.07
N LEU A 545 -24.53 12.71 -13.33
CA LEU A 545 -23.17 12.29 -13.60
C LEU A 545 -22.83 11.09 -12.71
N ALA A 546 -22.61 9.95 -13.30
CA ALA A 546 -22.26 8.72 -12.57
C ALA A 546 -20.84 8.82 -11.96
N ALA A 547 -20.59 8.06 -10.88
CA ALA A 547 -19.25 7.87 -10.36
C ALA A 547 -18.28 7.43 -11.48
N GLY A 548 -17.08 8.00 -11.50
CA GLY A 548 -16.07 7.74 -12.54
C GLY A 548 -16.25 8.56 -13.83
N THR A 549 -17.34 9.31 -14.01
CA THR A 549 -17.50 10.22 -15.17
C THR A 549 -16.41 11.28 -15.15
N VAL A 550 -15.67 11.42 -16.25
CA VAL A 550 -14.71 12.50 -16.46
C VAL A 550 -15.48 13.78 -16.76
N VAL A 551 -15.22 14.85 -16.01
CA VAL A 551 -15.93 16.12 -16.11
C VAL A 551 -14.98 17.21 -16.60
N GLY A 552 -15.41 17.91 -17.63
CA GLY A 552 -14.79 19.12 -18.18
C GLY A 552 -15.83 20.16 -18.50
N CYS A 553 -15.43 21.32 -18.99
CA CYS A 553 -16.35 22.39 -19.38
C CYS A 553 -17.42 21.88 -20.38
N TYR A 554 -16.99 21.09 -21.34
CA TYR A 554 -17.86 20.50 -22.37
C TYR A 554 -18.88 19.48 -21.86
N THR A 555 -18.84 19.14 -20.59
CA THR A 555 -19.86 18.27 -19.98
C THR A 555 -21.20 18.99 -19.84
N CYS A 556 -21.19 20.31 -19.63
CA CYS A 556 -22.38 21.11 -19.38
C CYS A 556 -22.62 22.24 -20.40
N HIS A 557 -21.56 22.80 -21.01
CA HIS A 557 -21.63 23.91 -21.98
C HIS A 557 -20.54 23.78 -23.06
N ASP A 558 -20.49 24.68 -24.02
CA ASP A 558 -19.66 24.56 -25.24
C ASP A 558 -18.19 24.94 -25.04
N GLY A 559 -17.66 24.87 -23.82
CA GLY A 559 -16.25 25.08 -23.52
C GLY A 559 -15.99 26.18 -22.50
N PRO A 560 -14.73 26.49 -22.21
CA PRO A 560 -14.36 27.37 -21.10
C PRO A 560 -14.79 28.83 -21.29
N ASN A 561 -15.18 29.24 -22.51
CA ASN A 561 -15.65 30.58 -22.85
C ASN A 561 -17.06 30.55 -23.48
N GLY A 562 -17.74 29.40 -23.40
CA GLY A 562 -19.09 29.25 -23.93
C GLY A 562 -20.14 29.56 -22.84
N ASP A 563 -21.26 30.11 -23.28
CA ASP A 563 -22.45 30.33 -22.44
C ASP A 563 -23.17 29.00 -22.12
#